data_fa5883c3ce82444d135dd822342e1734
#
_entry.id   fa5883c3ce82444d135dd822342e1734
#
_cell.length_a   1.000
_cell.length_b   1.000
_cell.length_c   1.000
_cell.angle_alpha   90.00
_cell.angle_beta   90.00
_cell.angle_gamma   90.00
#
_symmetry.space_group_name_H-M   'P 1'
#
loop_
_entity.id
_entity.type
_entity.pdbx_description
1 polymer ?
#
loop_
_entity_poly.entity_id
_entity_poly.type
_entity_poly.pdbx_seq_one_letter_code
_entity_poly.pdbx_strand_id
1 'polypeptide(L)'
;MSGKIQVRFADGSETAYTTGTQLLTIAMERQSLYPSTIVAARVNNALADLQVKQQTDAEIDFFDLSSGQGVKVYERSLTFVLIIAAHRLFPGKDIVVEHSLGNGVYFEWLLGRSVTAADVKLLQQKMSEIIAENLPIIRHNMPLSEAIQQFEAIGNTEKTGLLRQIERDTVSLYTCDGIVDYFYGPMVPETGYLKHFELKHYEPGFVLLFPDKSNPDAVAAFVDNPKLAQIFLEAERWGDLLGCPTVAQLNEELISGGFPEILQIAEALHEKKVAAIADMVDERRQSVKIVLIAGPSSSGKTTFTRRLGIQLRVHGIRPVSISLDDYFLEREQSPKTATGEYDFESIHALDLALFNEHLVQLLAGESVEPPRYNFHTGRREYPGKKLQVGPDHVLLIEGIHGLNPSLTAAVPRNQKLLIYISALTQLAIDNHNRIPTTDTRLIRRIVRDNQFRSHDALQTLKIWPSVRRGEEVNIFPFQEQADVMFNSALIYEMAVLRQYAEPLLAKITPEYPEYLEARRLTGFLRHFRMAPPDLVPATSILREFIG
;
A
#
# COMPACT_ATOMS: atom_id res chain seq x y z
N MET A 1 -32.19 -32.27 -17.59
CA MET A 1 -31.12 -33.07 -16.94
C MET A 1 -30.13 -32.06 -16.38
N SER A 2 -29.93 -32.02 -15.06
CA SER A 2 -28.90 -31.18 -14.46
C SER A 2 -27.53 -31.75 -14.87
N GLY A 3 -26.77 -30.99 -15.60
CA GLY A 3 -25.40 -31.36 -15.96
C GLY A 3 -24.53 -31.53 -14.72
N LYS A 4 -23.43 -32.25 -14.83
CA LYS A 4 -22.38 -32.29 -13.82
C LYS A 4 -21.18 -31.47 -14.31
N ILE A 5 -20.54 -30.80 -13.37
CA ILE A 5 -19.28 -30.08 -13.58
C ILE A 5 -18.19 -30.76 -12.75
N GLN A 6 -16.96 -30.76 -13.25
CA GLN A 6 -15.77 -31.24 -12.54
C GLN A 6 -15.07 -30.05 -11.88
N VAL A 7 -14.82 -30.17 -10.59
CA VAL A 7 -14.07 -29.18 -9.82
C VAL A 7 -12.78 -29.83 -9.35
N ARG A 8 -11.65 -29.23 -9.78
CA ARG A 8 -10.32 -29.56 -9.30
C ARG A 8 -9.92 -28.59 -8.21
N PHE A 9 -9.39 -29.09 -7.11
CA PHE A 9 -8.93 -28.27 -5.99
C PHE A 9 -7.41 -28.14 -5.98
N ALA A 10 -6.90 -27.13 -5.26
CA ALA A 10 -5.46 -26.87 -5.14
C ALA A 10 -4.65 -28.04 -4.54
N ASP A 11 -5.28 -28.91 -3.74
CA ASP A 11 -4.69 -30.15 -3.21
C ASP A 11 -4.63 -31.29 -4.23
N GLY A 12 -5.05 -31.07 -5.48
CA GLY A 12 -5.11 -32.05 -6.55
C GLY A 12 -6.32 -32.97 -6.53
N SER A 13 -7.21 -32.87 -5.53
CA SER A 13 -8.45 -33.64 -5.48
C SER A 13 -9.47 -33.15 -6.52
N GLU A 14 -10.32 -34.06 -7.03
CA GLU A 14 -11.38 -33.73 -7.98
C GLU A 14 -12.74 -34.23 -7.46
N THR A 15 -13.76 -33.40 -7.59
CA THR A 15 -15.12 -33.74 -7.18
C THR A 15 -16.14 -33.25 -8.22
N ALA A 16 -17.14 -34.09 -8.50
CA ALA A 16 -18.23 -33.74 -9.41
C ALA A 16 -19.38 -33.09 -8.65
N TYR A 17 -19.77 -31.88 -9.10
CA TYR A 17 -20.95 -31.17 -8.56
C TYR A 17 -22.04 -31.02 -9.61
N THR A 18 -23.26 -30.72 -9.16
CA THR A 18 -24.35 -30.33 -10.06
C THR A 18 -24.07 -28.94 -10.64
N THR A 19 -24.29 -28.73 -11.94
CA THR A 19 -24.21 -27.41 -12.56
C THR A 19 -25.08 -26.39 -11.80
N GLY A 20 -24.52 -25.23 -11.45
CA GLY A 20 -25.21 -24.20 -10.67
C GLY A 20 -25.02 -24.34 -9.15
N THR A 21 -24.21 -25.28 -8.66
CA THR A 21 -23.84 -25.36 -7.23
C THR A 21 -23.11 -24.04 -6.84
N GLN A 22 -23.53 -23.46 -5.71
CA GLN A 22 -22.86 -22.27 -5.18
C GLN A 22 -21.49 -22.60 -4.60
N LEU A 23 -20.51 -21.71 -4.76
CA LEU A 23 -19.20 -21.84 -4.15
C LEU A 23 -19.28 -21.95 -2.62
N LEU A 24 -20.29 -21.31 -2.00
CA LEU A 24 -20.57 -21.44 -0.56
C LEU A 24 -20.81 -22.88 -0.13
N THR A 25 -21.62 -23.63 -0.88
CA THR A 25 -21.89 -25.06 -0.59
C THR A 25 -20.59 -25.87 -0.66
N ILE A 26 -19.78 -25.64 -1.69
CA ILE A 26 -18.48 -26.32 -1.84
C ILE A 26 -17.52 -25.93 -0.72
N ALA A 27 -17.50 -24.63 -0.34
CA ALA A 27 -16.67 -24.11 0.76
C ALA A 27 -17.04 -24.78 2.10
N MET A 28 -18.34 -24.94 2.40
CA MET A 28 -18.82 -25.58 3.64
C MET A 28 -18.38 -27.04 3.73
N GLU A 29 -18.39 -27.79 2.62
CA GLU A 29 -17.90 -29.17 2.57
C GLU A 29 -16.41 -29.28 2.83
N ARG A 30 -15.63 -28.24 2.44
CA ARG A 30 -14.18 -28.22 2.57
C ARG A 30 -13.68 -27.42 3.78
N GLN A 31 -14.56 -26.81 4.56
CA GLN A 31 -14.17 -25.93 5.68
C GLN A 31 -13.20 -26.60 6.66
N SER A 32 -13.32 -27.90 6.91
CA SER A 32 -12.45 -28.63 7.83
C SER A 32 -10.98 -28.74 7.37
N LEU A 33 -10.69 -28.43 6.11
CA LEU A 33 -9.33 -28.44 5.54
C LEU A 33 -8.63 -27.08 5.69
N TYR A 34 -9.34 -26.05 6.16
CA TYR A 34 -8.83 -24.70 6.32
C TYR A 34 -8.74 -24.33 7.80
N PRO A 35 -7.67 -23.65 8.24
CA PRO A 35 -7.44 -23.32 9.64
C PRO A 35 -8.44 -22.31 10.21
N SER A 36 -9.09 -21.51 9.36
CA SER A 36 -10.14 -20.56 9.81
C SER A 36 -11.30 -20.50 8.82
N THR A 37 -12.27 -19.62 9.08
CA THR A 37 -13.49 -19.51 8.24
C THR A 37 -13.15 -19.11 6.80
N ILE A 38 -13.59 -19.89 5.82
CA ILE A 38 -13.47 -19.58 4.40
C ILE A 38 -14.37 -18.37 4.08
N VAL A 39 -13.80 -17.34 3.44
CA VAL A 39 -14.49 -16.06 3.17
C VAL A 39 -14.61 -15.72 1.68
N ALA A 40 -13.81 -16.34 0.82
CA ALA A 40 -13.85 -16.15 -0.64
C ALA A 40 -13.26 -17.34 -1.37
N ALA A 41 -13.44 -17.38 -2.70
CA ALA A 41 -12.86 -18.40 -3.56
C ALA A 41 -11.97 -17.78 -4.65
N ARG A 42 -11.01 -18.58 -5.13
CA ARG A 42 -10.28 -18.38 -6.39
C ARG A 42 -10.79 -19.41 -7.38
N VAL A 43 -11.38 -18.95 -8.48
CA VAL A 43 -11.89 -19.79 -9.55
C VAL A 43 -11.10 -19.48 -10.83
N ASN A 44 -10.36 -20.45 -11.34
CA ASN A 44 -9.49 -20.27 -12.52
C ASN A 44 -8.60 -19.01 -12.41
N ASN A 45 -7.93 -18.84 -11.26
CA ASN A 45 -7.10 -17.69 -10.92
C ASN A 45 -7.84 -16.32 -10.90
N ALA A 46 -9.16 -16.31 -10.76
CA ALA A 46 -9.96 -15.11 -10.54
C ALA A 46 -10.64 -15.14 -9.17
N LEU A 47 -10.66 -14.01 -8.46
CA LEU A 47 -11.31 -13.90 -7.14
C LEU A 47 -12.83 -13.87 -7.30
N ALA A 48 -13.54 -14.64 -6.48
CA ALA A 48 -14.99 -14.80 -6.53
C ALA A 48 -15.63 -14.78 -5.12
N ASP A 49 -16.84 -14.20 -5.06
CA ASP A 49 -17.71 -14.31 -3.87
C ASP A 49 -18.21 -15.74 -3.72
N LEU A 50 -18.43 -16.17 -2.49
CA LEU A 50 -18.95 -17.51 -2.20
C LEU A 50 -20.38 -17.74 -2.71
N GLN A 51 -21.13 -16.67 -3.00
CA GLN A 51 -22.49 -16.76 -3.55
C GLN A 51 -22.53 -17.07 -5.07
N VAL A 52 -21.38 -17.02 -5.75
CA VAL A 52 -21.29 -17.33 -7.18
C VAL A 52 -21.67 -18.78 -7.44
N LYS A 53 -22.51 -19.01 -8.47
CA LYS A 53 -22.91 -20.34 -8.93
C LYS A 53 -21.95 -20.84 -10.00
N GLN A 54 -21.32 -21.98 -9.77
CA GLN A 54 -20.40 -22.59 -10.71
C GLN A 54 -21.15 -23.28 -11.86
N GLN A 55 -20.85 -22.88 -13.10
CA GLN A 55 -21.57 -23.33 -14.30
C GLN A 55 -20.77 -24.31 -15.16
N THR A 56 -19.46 -24.27 -15.09
CA THR A 56 -18.54 -25.04 -15.92
C THR A 56 -17.47 -25.70 -15.05
N ASP A 57 -16.71 -26.62 -15.63
CA ASP A 57 -15.51 -27.17 -15.00
C ASP A 57 -14.56 -26.06 -14.59
N ALA A 58 -13.93 -26.19 -13.41
CA ALA A 58 -13.06 -25.15 -12.86
C ALA A 58 -12.01 -25.71 -11.90
N GLU A 59 -10.91 -24.99 -11.80
CA GLU A 59 -9.97 -25.10 -10.69
C GLU A 59 -10.41 -24.12 -9.59
N ILE A 60 -10.63 -24.64 -8.37
CA ILE A 60 -11.11 -23.85 -7.24
C ILE A 60 -10.14 -24.01 -6.07
N ASP A 61 -9.81 -22.87 -5.49
CA ASP A 61 -9.14 -22.75 -4.20
C ASP A 61 -9.93 -21.78 -3.32
N PHE A 62 -9.76 -21.85 -2.00
CA PHE A 62 -10.47 -20.98 -1.09
C PHE A 62 -9.51 -20.12 -0.27
N PHE A 63 -10.00 -18.97 0.12
CA PHE A 63 -9.31 -18.04 1.00
C PHE A 63 -10.04 -17.96 2.34
N ASP A 64 -9.31 -18.25 3.40
CA ASP A 64 -9.70 -18.02 4.79
C ASP A 64 -8.89 -16.84 5.39
N LEU A 65 -9.06 -16.55 6.68
CA LEU A 65 -8.36 -15.44 7.34
C LEU A 65 -6.86 -15.69 7.57
N SER A 66 -6.34 -16.90 7.35
CA SER A 66 -4.90 -17.16 7.37
C SER A 66 -4.20 -16.65 6.10
N SER A 67 -4.98 -16.24 5.10
CA SER A 67 -4.51 -15.67 3.85
C SER A 67 -4.68 -14.15 3.80
N GLY A 68 -3.73 -13.45 3.17
CA GLY A 68 -3.83 -11.99 2.99
C GLY A 68 -5.04 -11.57 2.13
N GLN A 69 -5.51 -12.42 1.22
CA GLN A 69 -6.72 -12.14 0.44
C GLN A 69 -7.98 -12.28 1.30
N GLY A 70 -8.04 -13.31 2.16
CA GLY A 70 -9.16 -13.48 3.10
C GLY A 70 -9.27 -12.31 4.07
N VAL A 71 -8.15 -11.84 4.63
CA VAL A 71 -8.14 -10.64 5.50
C VAL A 71 -8.68 -9.41 4.76
N LYS A 72 -8.32 -9.18 3.50
CA LYS A 72 -8.87 -8.06 2.70
C LYS A 72 -10.38 -8.17 2.44
N VAL A 73 -10.89 -9.39 2.27
CA VAL A 73 -12.34 -9.64 2.14
C VAL A 73 -13.06 -9.31 3.45
N TYR A 74 -12.49 -9.75 4.55
CA TYR A 74 -13.01 -9.51 5.90
C TYR A 74 -13.00 -8.01 6.26
N GLU A 75 -11.88 -7.31 6.05
CA GLU A 75 -11.73 -5.86 6.23
C GLU A 75 -12.83 -5.10 5.46
N ARG A 76 -13.00 -5.40 4.17
CA ARG A 76 -14.00 -4.76 3.31
C ARG A 76 -15.42 -5.01 3.80
N SER A 77 -15.72 -6.23 4.22
CA SER A 77 -17.04 -6.58 4.73
C SER A 77 -17.34 -5.91 6.08
N LEU A 78 -16.34 -5.80 6.97
CA LEU A 78 -16.45 -5.03 8.21
C LEU A 78 -16.67 -3.54 7.94
N THR A 79 -15.98 -2.98 6.95
CA THR A 79 -16.18 -1.59 6.52
C THR A 79 -17.63 -1.35 6.09
N PHE A 80 -18.22 -2.29 5.34
CA PHE A 80 -19.62 -2.17 4.94
C PHE A 80 -20.57 -2.25 6.14
N VAL A 81 -20.34 -3.16 7.08
CA VAL A 81 -21.15 -3.23 8.34
C VAL A 81 -20.98 -1.96 9.17
N LEU A 82 -19.79 -1.38 9.21
CA LEU A 82 -19.51 -0.10 9.88
C LEU A 82 -20.34 1.04 9.28
N ILE A 83 -20.41 1.13 7.95
CA ILE A 83 -21.22 2.13 7.23
C ILE A 83 -22.71 1.95 7.54
N ILE A 84 -23.22 0.70 7.51
CA ILE A 84 -24.60 0.39 7.88
C ILE A 84 -24.89 0.81 9.32
N ALA A 85 -23.99 0.50 10.26
CA ALA A 85 -24.14 0.87 11.66
C ALA A 85 -24.18 2.40 11.85
N ALA A 86 -23.32 3.13 11.17
CA ALA A 86 -23.30 4.59 11.20
C ALA A 86 -24.60 5.17 10.64
N HIS A 87 -25.08 4.64 9.51
CA HIS A 87 -26.34 5.07 8.91
C HIS A 87 -27.56 4.80 9.80
N ARG A 88 -27.60 3.63 10.49
CA ARG A 88 -28.65 3.32 11.46
C ARG A 88 -28.65 4.29 12.67
N LEU A 89 -27.46 4.74 13.10
CA LEU A 89 -27.32 5.65 14.23
C LEU A 89 -27.59 7.11 13.86
N PHE A 90 -27.04 7.57 12.74
CA PHE A 90 -27.12 8.97 12.28
C PHE A 90 -27.37 9.01 10.76
N PRO A 91 -28.63 8.82 10.32
CA PRO A 91 -28.96 8.89 8.91
C PRO A 91 -28.48 10.21 8.27
N GLY A 92 -27.85 10.10 7.10
CA GLY A 92 -27.29 11.25 6.39
C GLY A 92 -25.92 11.75 6.87
N LYS A 93 -25.29 11.02 7.80
CA LYS A 93 -23.90 11.25 8.20
C LYS A 93 -23.02 10.13 7.64
N ASP A 94 -21.94 10.53 6.97
CA ASP A 94 -21.05 9.60 6.26
C ASP A 94 -19.83 9.24 7.10
N ILE A 95 -19.22 8.11 6.75
CA ILE A 95 -17.92 7.65 7.26
C ILE A 95 -16.92 7.66 6.11
N VAL A 96 -15.71 8.12 6.38
CA VAL A 96 -14.61 8.10 5.43
C VAL A 96 -13.58 7.08 5.86
N VAL A 97 -13.16 6.23 4.93
CA VAL A 97 -12.08 5.25 5.11
C VAL A 97 -10.77 5.92 4.73
N GLU A 98 -9.92 6.21 5.70
CA GLU A 98 -8.71 6.98 5.45
C GLU A 98 -7.50 6.06 5.14
N HIS A 99 -6.81 5.60 6.13
CA HIS A 99 -5.53 4.90 5.95
C HIS A 99 -5.33 3.75 6.93
N SER A 100 -4.36 2.88 6.65
CA SER A 100 -3.94 1.87 7.62
C SER A 100 -3.16 2.53 8.76
N LEU A 101 -3.52 2.24 9.99
CA LEU A 101 -2.83 2.72 11.18
C LEU A 101 -2.65 1.58 12.19
N GLY A 102 -1.40 1.35 12.59
CA GLY A 102 -1.09 0.20 13.41
C GLY A 102 -1.47 -1.11 12.68
N ASN A 103 -2.20 -1.97 13.34
CA ASN A 103 -2.74 -3.22 12.77
C ASN A 103 -4.22 -3.09 12.38
N GLY A 104 -4.69 -1.88 12.09
CA GLY A 104 -6.08 -1.59 11.73
C GLY A 104 -6.21 -0.58 10.59
N VAL A 105 -7.42 -0.09 10.42
CA VAL A 105 -7.77 0.97 9.46
C VAL A 105 -8.37 2.14 10.22
N TYR A 106 -7.89 3.34 9.95
CA TYR A 106 -8.38 4.59 10.52
C TYR A 106 -9.55 5.12 9.70
N PHE A 107 -10.54 5.66 10.41
CA PHE A 107 -11.78 6.19 9.86
C PHE A 107 -12.11 7.54 10.48
N GLU A 108 -12.72 8.40 9.68
CA GLU A 108 -13.38 9.60 10.16
C GLU A 108 -14.90 9.49 10.02
N TRP A 109 -15.63 10.04 10.99
CA TRP A 109 -17.09 10.08 10.96
C TRP A 109 -17.55 11.52 10.85
N LEU A 110 -18.17 11.87 9.74
CA LEU A 110 -18.55 13.25 9.39
C LEU A 110 -19.81 13.71 10.15
N LEU A 111 -19.72 13.74 11.48
CA LEU A 111 -20.82 14.17 12.35
C LEU A 111 -21.06 15.68 12.37
N GLY A 112 -20.11 16.49 11.85
CA GLY A 112 -20.08 17.95 12.00
C GLY A 112 -19.55 18.41 13.36
N ARG A 113 -19.01 17.51 14.16
CA ARG A 113 -18.28 17.70 15.43
C ARG A 113 -17.25 16.59 15.60
N SER A 114 -16.30 16.74 16.50
CA SER A 114 -15.34 15.68 16.82
C SER A 114 -16.05 14.42 17.32
N VAL A 115 -15.52 13.27 16.90
CA VAL A 115 -15.96 11.94 17.35
C VAL A 115 -15.48 11.72 18.78
N THR A 116 -16.34 11.22 19.65
CA THR A 116 -16.01 10.92 21.05
C THR A 116 -15.87 9.42 21.29
N ALA A 117 -15.19 9.04 22.37
CA ALA A 117 -15.12 7.63 22.78
C ALA A 117 -16.50 7.00 23.02
N ALA A 118 -17.51 7.80 23.44
CA ALA A 118 -18.88 7.34 23.60
C ALA A 118 -19.54 7.02 22.24
N ASP A 119 -19.30 7.85 21.21
CA ASP A 119 -19.78 7.61 19.85
C ASP A 119 -19.20 6.31 19.29
N VAL A 120 -17.89 6.10 19.48
CA VAL A 120 -17.18 4.88 19.03
C VAL A 120 -17.74 3.63 19.71
N LYS A 121 -18.01 3.70 21.02
CA LYS A 121 -18.63 2.60 21.77
C LYS A 121 -20.04 2.29 21.27
N LEU A 122 -20.84 3.33 21.00
CA LEU A 122 -22.18 3.18 20.44
C LEU A 122 -22.14 2.53 19.06
N LEU A 123 -21.19 2.96 18.21
CA LEU A 123 -20.99 2.41 16.88
C LEU A 123 -20.57 0.93 16.93
N GLN A 124 -19.63 0.56 17.82
CA GLN A 124 -19.23 -0.82 18.03
C GLN A 124 -20.40 -1.71 18.49
N GLN A 125 -21.21 -1.22 19.41
CA GLN A 125 -22.41 -1.94 19.85
C GLN A 125 -23.37 -2.16 18.68
N LYS A 126 -23.61 -1.14 17.84
CA LYS A 126 -24.50 -1.25 16.69
C LYS A 126 -23.96 -2.23 15.63
N MET A 127 -22.67 -2.24 15.37
CA MET A 127 -22.05 -3.26 14.53
C MET A 127 -22.26 -4.67 15.07
N SER A 128 -22.07 -4.87 16.38
CA SER A 128 -22.30 -6.17 17.02
C SER A 128 -23.75 -6.64 16.89
N GLU A 129 -24.73 -5.74 16.99
CA GLU A 129 -26.15 -6.03 16.77
C GLU A 129 -26.39 -6.50 15.32
N ILE A 130 -25.88 -5.77 14.32
CA ILE A 130 -26.01 -6.12 12.89
C ILE A 130 -25.35 -7.48 12.58
N ILE A 131 -24.21 -7.77 13.18
CA ILE A 131 -23.52 -9.05 13.00
C ILE A 131 -24.34 -10.21 13.61
N ALA A 132 -24.95 -9.98 14.76
CA ALA A 132 -25.82 -10.96 15.41
C ALA A 132 -27.13 -11.20 14.65
N GLU A 133 -27.63 -10.20 13.91
CA GLU A 133 -28.79 -10.35 13.01
C GLU A 133 -28.50 -11.28 11.80
N ASN A 134 -27.24 -11.54 11.50
CA ASN A 134 -26.77 -12.39 10.40
C ASN A 134 -27.40 -12.05 9.03
N LEU A 135 -27.35 -10.78 8.65
CA LEU A 135 -27.95 -10.26 7.44
C LEU A 135 -27.19 -10.67 6.18
N PRO A 136 -27.87 -11.00 5.06
CA PRO A 136 -27.22 -11.33 3.81
C PRO A 136 -26.56 -10.09 3.18
N ILE A 137 -25.32 -10.26 2.69
CA ILE A 137 -24.61 -9.28 1.86
C ILE A 137 -24.70 -9.75 0.41
N ILE A 138 -25.53 -9.10 -0.38
CA ILE A 138 -25.87 -9.55 -1.75
C ILE A 138 -25.14 -8.73 -2.79
N ARG A 139 -24.43 -9.40 -3.70
CA ARG A 139 -23.79 -8.79 -4.85
C ARG A 139 -24.74 -8.71 -6.05
N HIS A 140 -24.86 -7.54 -6.64
CA HIS A 140 -25.61 -7.29 -7.86
C HIS A 140 -24.65 -6.81 -8.96
N ASN A 141 -24.60 -7.56 -10.07
CA ASN A 141 -23.92 -7.08 -11.28
C ASN A 141 -24.97 -6.40 -12.16
N MET A 142 -24.75 -5.16 -12.53
CA MET A 142 -25.68 -4.38 -13.30
C MET A 142 -24.98 -3.50 -14.34
N PRO A 143 -25.69 -3.03 -15.40
CA PRO A 143 -25.19 -2.02 -16.31
C PRO A 143 -24.75 -0.77 -15.55
N LEU A 144 -23.65 -0.16 -15.98
CA LEU A 144 -23.11 1.06 -15.36
C LEU A 144 -24.16 2.19 -15.31
N SER A 145 -24.95 2.33 -16.36
CA SER A 145 -26.04 3.32 -16.43
C SER A 145 -27.10 3.15 -15.34
N GLU A 146 -27.45 1.91 -15.02
CA GLU A 146 -28.42 1.61 -13.94
C GLU A 146 -27.82 1.92 -12.56
N ALA A 147 -26.54 1.58 -12.34
CA ALA A 147 -25.86 1.90 -11.10
C ALA A 147 -25.78 3.43 -10.88
N ILE A 148 -25.48 4.20 -11.91
CA ILE A 148 -25.47 5.66 -11.85
C ILE A 148 -26.86 6.19 -11.44
N GLN A 149 -27.93 5.73 -12.10
CA GLN A 149 -29.30 6.15 -11.78
C GLN A 149 -29.67 5.82 -10.32
N GLN A 150 -29.23 4.66 -9.82
CA GLN A 150 -29.48 4.26 -8.44
C GLN A 150 -28.82 5.19 -7.42
N PHE A 151 -27.54 5.58 -7.64
CA PHE A 151 -26.86 6.53 -6.77
C PHE A 151 -27.39 7.97 -6.90
N GLU A 152 -27.82 8.38 -8.10
CA GLU A 152 -28.52 9.66 -8.30
C GLU A 152 -29.83 9.72 -7.51
N ALA A 153 -30.61 8.65 -7.54
CA ALA A 153 -31.90 8.59 -6.84
C ALA A 153 -31.79 8.73 -5.32
N ILE A 154 -30.68 8.27 -4.74
CA ILE A 154 -30.38 8.43 -3.29
C ILE A 154 -29.55 9.68 -2.98
N GLY A 155 -29.23 10.52 -3.99
CA GLY A 155 -28.47 11.77 -3.82
C GLY A 155 -26.97 11.59 -3.53
N ASN A 156 -26.40 10.41 -3.80
CA ASN A 156 -24.97 10.18 -3.60
C ASN A 156 -24.17 10.71 -4.80
N THR A 157 -23.81 12.00 -4.72
CA THR A 157 -23.10 12.72 -5.79
C THR A 157 -21.68 12.22 -5.99
N GLU A 158 -21.02 11.75 -4.94
CA GLU A 158 -19.65 11.24 -4.99
C GLU A 158 -19.57 9.94 -5.79
N LYS A 159 -20.37 8.93 -5.44
CA LYS A 159 -20.43 7.65 -6.19
C LYS A 159 -20.89 7.88 -7.63
N THR A 160 -21.86 8.76 -7.84
CA THR A 160 -22.31 9.15 -9.19
C THR A 160 -21.16 9.74 -10.00
N GLY A 161 -20.38 10.67 -9.41
CA GLY A 161 -19.22 11.29 -10.05
C GLY A 161 -18.17 10.26 -10.44
N LEU A 162 -17.82 9.35 -9.51
CA LEU A 162 -16.88 8.27 -9.78
C LEU A 162 -17.37 7.34 -10.91
N LEU A 163 -18.61 6.84 -10.80
CA LEU A 163 -19.15 5.87 -11.77
C LEU A 163 -19.27 6.44 -13.17
N ARG A 164 -19.58 7.72 -13.35
CA ARG A 164 -19.62 8.39 -14.67
C ARG A 164 -18.27 8.42 -15.38
N GLN A 165 -17.16 8.21 -14.66
CA GLN A 165 -15.80 8.29 -15.19
C GLN A 165 -15.14 6.93 -15.38
N ILE A 166 -15.78 5.84 -14.91
CA ILE A 166 -15.25 4.48 -15.05
C ILE A 166 -15.51 3.98 -16.48
N GLU A 167 -14.45 3.45 -17.11
CA GLU A 167 -14.51 2.86 -18.46
C GLU A 167 -14.90 1.37 -18.38
N ARG A 168 -16.17 1.08 -18.07
CA ARG A 168 -16.73 -0.28 -17.97
C ARG A 168 -18.21 -0.29 -18.38
N ASP A 169 -18.67 -1.41 -18.92
CA ASP A 169 -20.08 -1.59 -19.26
C ASP A 169 -20.93 -1.99 -18.04
N THR A 170 -20.32 -2.69 -17.07
CA THR A 170 -21.00 -3.22 -15.89
C THR A 170 -20.18 -2.97 -14.64
N VAL A 171 -20.89 -2.82 -13.51
CA VAL A 171 -20.31 -2.72 -12.17
C VAL A 171 -21.00 -3.68 -11.20
N SER A 172 -20.31 -3.99 -10.10
CA SER A 172 -20.86 -4.78 -9.00
C SER A 172 -21.16 -3.87 -7.83
N LEU A 173 -22.40 -3.85 -7.38
CA LEU A 173 -22.85 -3.21 -6.17
C LEU A 173 -23.15 -4.26 -5.10
N TYR A 174 -23.02 -3.88 -3.84
CA TYR A 174 -23.40 -4.72 -2.70
C TYR A 174 -24.59 -4.09 -1.98
N THR A 175 -25.53 -4.96 -1.56
CA THR A 175 -26.72 -4.54 -0.80
C THR A 175 -26.76 -5.32 0.50
N CYS A 176 -26.95 -4.63 1.61
CA CYS A 176 -27.21 -5.21 2.92
C CYS A 176 -28.08 -4.22 3.71
N ASP A 177 -29.11 -4.71 4.40
CA ASP A 177 -30.01 -3.87 5.22
C ASP A 177 -30.60 -2.64 4.49
N GLY A 178 -30.91 -2.80 3.22
CA GLY A 178 -31.43 -1.69 2.38
C GLY A 178 -30.39 -0.64 1.95
N ILE A 179 -29.17 -0.73 2.44
CA ILE A 179 -28.04 0.12 2.02
C ILE A 179 -27.40 -0.51 0.78
N VAL A 180 -27.16 0.32 -0.24
CA VAL A 180 -26.46 -0.04 -1.48
C VAL A 180 -25.14 0.70 -1.53
N ASP A 181 -24.06 -0.02 -1.84
CA ASP A 181 -22.76 0.62 -2.01
C ASP A 181 -21.90 -0.07 -3.07
N TYR A 182 -20.88 0.68 -3.55
CA TYR A 182 -19.88 0.22 -4.48
C TYR A 182 -18.60 -0.16 -3.73
N PHE A 183 -18.17 -1.41 -3.87
CA PHE A 183 -16.90 -1.87 -3.33
C PHE A 183 -16.09 -2.64 -4.37
N TYR A 184 -14.78 -2.46 -4.30
CA TYR A 184 -13.87 -3.09 -5.24
C TYR A 184 -13.34 -4.42 -4.69
N GLY A 185 -14.05 -5.52 -5.04
CA GLY A 185 -13.71 -6.90 -4.67
C GLY A 185 -14.82 -7.63 -3.91
N PRO A 186 -14.68 -8.94 -3.65
CA PRO A 186 -15.69 -9.76 -2.99
C PRO A 186 -15.83 -9.41 -1.50
N MET A 187 -17.02 -9.78 -0.96
CA MET A 187 -17.37 -9.72 0.46
C MET A 187 -17.77 -11.10 0.98
N VAL A 188 -17.86 -11.20 2.30
CA VAL A 188 -18.46 -12.39 2.94
C VAL A 188 -19.94 -12.51 2.59
N PRO A 189 -20.54 -13.72 2.60
CA PRO A 189 -21.94 -13.90 2.18
C PRO A 189 -22.96 -13.28 3.13
N GLU A 190 -22.64 -13.15 4.41
CA GLU A 190 -23.54 -12.62 5.44
C GLU A 190 -22.75 -12.03 6.61
N THR A 191 -23.39 -11.12 7.38
CA THR A 191 -22.72 -10.36 8.45
C THR A 191 -22.23 -11.23 9.60
N GLY A 192 -22.84 -12.40 9.84
CA GLY A 192 -22.44 -13.34 10.90
C GLY A 192 -21.05 -13.94 10.76
N TYR A 193 -20.39 -13.78 9.62
CA TYR A 193 -18.97 -14.11 9.42
C TYR A 193 -18.02 -13.21 10.20
N LEU A 194 -18.44 -11.98 10.55
CA LEU A 194 -17.59 -10.88 11.00
C LEU A 194 -17.48 -10.79 12.53
N LYS A 195 -17.18 -11.90 13.20
CA LYS A 195 -17.26 -12.06 14.67
C LYS A 195 -16.17 -11.30 15.43
N HIS A 196 -15.00 -11.08 14.83
CA HIS A 196 -13.82 -10.57 15.50
C HIS A 196 -13.49 -9.17 14.98
N PHE A 197 -13.81 -8.14 15.75
CA PHE A 197 -13.47 -6.74 15.47
C PHE A 197 -13.48 -5.94 16.75
N GLU A 198 -12.81 -4.80 16.75
CA GLU A 198 -12.81 -3.79 17.81
C GLU A 198 -12.72 -2.40 17.19
N LEU A 199 -13.46 -1.43 17.73
CA LEU A 199 -13.31 -0.03 17.42
C LEU A 199 -12.56 0.68 18.55
N LYS A 200 -11.49 1.37 18.22
CA LYS A 200 -10.69 2.15 19.16
C LYS A 200 -10.75 3.62 18.82
N HIS A 201 -11.17 4.46 19.76
CA HIS A 201 -11.12 5.91 19.59
C HIS A 201 -9.67 6.38 19.37
N TYR A 202 -9.44 7.18 18.33
CA TYR A 202 -8.16 7.77 17.97
C TYR A 202 -8.42 9.10 17.27
N GLU A 203 -8.21 10.21 17.99
CA GLU A 203 -8.58 11.55 17.51
C GLU A 203 -7.92 11.92 16.15
N PRO A 204 -8.70 12.58 15.26
CA PRO A 204 -10.09 13.04 15.39
C PRO A 204 -11.17 11.98 15.11
N GLY A 205 -10.81 10.75 14.74
CA GLY A 205 -11.68 9.65 14.36
C GLY A 205 -11.54 8.41 15.24
N PHE A 206 -11.42 7.24 14.60
CA PHE A 206 -11.27 5.95 15.27
C PHE A 206 -10.60 4.91 14.37
N VAL A 207 -10.08 3.84 14.97
CA VAL A 207 -9.45 2.71 14.27
C VAL A 207 -10.33 1.48 14.37
N LEU A 208 -10.60 0.83 13.24
CA LEU A 208 -11.19 -0.50 13.16
C LEU A 208 -10.07 -1.54 13.17
N LEU A 209 -10.08 -2.40 14.19
CA LEU A 209 -9.18 -3.52 14.36
C LEU A 209 -9.88 -4.82 14.01
N PHE A 210 -9.17 -5.75 13.41
CA PHE A 210 -9.67 -7.07 12.97
C PHE A 210 -8.54 -8.10 12.98
N PRO A 211 -8.82 -9.41 12.78
CA PRO A 211 -7.80 -10.44 12.71
C PRO A 211 -6.74 -10.20 11.63
N ASP A 212 -5.53 -10.61 11.88
CA ASP A 212 -4.50 -10.72 10.87
C ASP A 212 -4.24 -12.19 10.46
N LYS A 213 -3.44 -12.38 9.40
CA LYS A 213 -3.12 -13.71 8.86
C LYS A 213 -2.38 -14.63 9.85
N SER A 214 -1.72 -14.06 10.87
CA SER A 214 -0.94 -14.81 11.87
C SER A 214 -1.81 -15.31 13.03
N ASN A 215 -2.95 -14.61 13.28
CA ASN A 215 -3.92 -14.97 14.31
C ASN A 215 -5.36 -14.70 13.82
N PRO A 216 -5.91 -15.61 12.99
CA PRO A 216 -7.22 -15.41 12.36
C PRO A 216 -8.41 -15.43 13.31
N ASP A 217 -8.24 -15.93 14.53
CA ASP A 217 -9.32 -16.14 15.51
C ASP A 217 -9.37 -15.06 16.59
N ALA A 218 -8.52 -14.04 16.52
CA ALA A 218 -8.49 -12.94 17.47
C ALA A 218 -8.19 -11.59 16.81
N VAL A 219 -8.73 -10.54 17.39
CA VAL A 219 -8.46 -9.17 16.95
C VAL A 219 -6.99 -8.84 17.14
N ALA A 220 -6.35 -8.28 16.13
CA ALA A 220 -4.95 -7.85 16.20
C ALA A 220 -4.77 -6.74 17.25
N ALA A 221 -3.70 -6.82 18.04
CA ALA A 221 -3.39 -5.77 19.01
C ALA A 221 -3.08 -4.44 18.31
N PHE A 222 -3.63 -3.35 18.81
CA PHE A 222 -3.33 -2.03 18.28
C PHE A 222 -1.87 -1.63 18.57
N VAL A 223 -1.17 -1.19 17.53
CA VAL A 223 0.17 -0.60 17.63
C VAL A 223 0.06 0.88 17.33
N ASP A 224 0.37 1.71 18.31
CA ASP A 224 0.33 3.17 18.13
C ASP A 224 1.50 3.65 17.29
N ASN A 225 1.19 4.38 16.21
CA ASN A 225 2.15 4.97 15.29
C ASN A 225 1.88 6.48 15.13
N PRO A 226 2.13 7.30 16.15
CA PRO A 226 1.73 8.72 16.16
C PRO A 226 2.41 9.56 15.08
N LYS A 227 3.68 9.28 14.73
CA LYS A 227 4.37 10.00 13.63
C LYS A 227 3.79 9.62 12.28
N LEU A 228 3.44 8.35 12.10
CA LEU A 228 2.77 7.90 10.89
C LEU A 228 1.36 8.54 10.77
N ALA A 229 0.60 8.60 11.85
CA ALA A 229 -0.69 9.30 11.87
C ALA A 229 -0.54 10.78 11.51
N GLN A 230 0.47 11.46 12.07
CA GLN A 230 0.72 12.87 11.77
C GLN A 230 1.03 13.13 10.30
N ILE A 231 1.82 12.26 9.63
CA ILE A 231 2.13 12.45 8.21
C ILE A 231 0.93 12.15 7.31
N PHE A 232 0.00 11.28 7.72
CA PHE A 232 -1.27 11.09 7.04
C PHE A 232 -2.15 12.34 7.12
N LEU A 233 -2.30 12.93 8.30
CA LEU A 233 -3.03 14.21 8.46
C LEU A 233 -2.40 15.35 7.63
N GLU A 234 -1.07 15.38 7.49
CA GLU A 234 -0.40 16.32 6.58
C GLU A 234 -0.78 16.05 5.12
N ALA A 235 -0.84 14.78 4.74
CA ALA A 235 -1.19 14.35 3.39
C ALA A 235 -2.66 14.70 3.04
N GLU A 236 -3.60 14.48 3.95
CA GLU A 236 -5.01 14.86 3.79
C GLU A 236 -5.15 16.37 3.56
N ARG A 237 -4.47 17.19 4.37
CA ARG A 237 -4.45 18.66 4.19
C ARG A 237 -3.92 19.07 2.82
N TRP A 238 -2.98 18.32 2.25
CA TRP A 238 -2.49 18.57 0.90
C TRP A 238 -3.55 18.22 -0.15
N GLY A 239 -4.30 17.13 0.04
CA GLY A 239 -5.44 16.78 -0.80
C GLY A 239 -6.50 17.87 -0.82
N ASP A 240 -6.84 18.40 0.35
CA ASP A 240 -7.80 19.50 0.51
C ASP A 240 -7.31 20.80 -0.16
N LEU A 241 -6.04 21.15 0.03
CA LEU A 241 -5.41 22.32 -0.62
C LEU A 241 -5.45 22.23 -2.15
N LEU A 242 -5.33 21.02 -2.69
CA LEU A 242 -5.40 20.76 -4.13
C LEU A 242 -6.84 20.66 -4.65
N GLY A 243 -7.84 20.61 -3.75
CA GLY A 243 -9.25 20.44 -4.12
C GLY A 243 -9.58 19.09 -4.76
N CYS A 244 -8.71 18.09 -4.59
CA CYS A 244 -8.82 16.77 -5.23
C CYS A 244 -8.63 15.63 -4.21
N PRO A 245 -9.47 15.49 -3.17
CA PRO A 245 -9.36 14.39 -2.21
C PRO A 245 -9.73 13.02 -2.82
N THR A 246 -10.46 12.98 -3.93
CA THR A 246 -10.89 11.72 -4.57
C THR A 246 -10.46 11.61 -6.03
N VAL A 247 -10.46 10.36 -6.53
CA VAL A 247 -10.15 10.05 -7.95
C VAL A 247 -11.10 10.76 -8.90
N ALA A 248 -12.38 10.88 -8.53
CA ALA A 248 -13.38 11.57 -9.37
C ALA A 248 -13.00 13.03 -9.62
N GLN A 249 -12.58 13.75 -8.58
CA GLN A 249 -12.16 15.15 -8.67
C GLN A 249 -10.86 15.31 -9.46
N LEU A 250 -9.86 14.43 -9.23
CA LEU A 250 -8.64 14.45 -10.04
C LEU A 250 -8.93 14.22 -11.53
N ASN A 251 -9.83 13.28 -11.84
CA ASN A 251 -10.24 13.03 -13.22
C ASN A 251 -10.98 14.23 -13.83
N GLU A 252 -11.76 14.96 -13.04
CA GLU A 252 -12.45 16.16 -13.46
C GLU A 252 -11.48 17.28 -13.83
N GLU A 253 -10.42 17.45 -13.05
CA GLU A 253 -9.32 18.37 -13.36
C GLU A 253 -8.55 17.98 -14.62
N LEU A 254 -8.37 16.68 -14.87
CA LEU A 254 -7.80 16.20 -16.14
C LEU A 254 -8.68 16.52 -17.35
N ILE A 255 -10.04 16.49 -17.19
CA ILE A 255 -10.99 16.80 -18.25
C ILE A 255 -11.06 18.31 -18.48
N SER A 256 -11.13 19.11 -17.42
CA SER A 256 -11.30 20.57 -17.48
C SER A 256 -10.02 21.32 -17.89
N GLY A 257 -8.85 20.64 -17.83
CA GLY A 257 -7.56 21.25 -18.15
C GLY A 257 -6.83 21.86 -16.94
N GLY A 258 -7.30 21.64 -15.70
CA GLY A 258 -6.67 22.10 -14.46
C GLY A 258 -5.46 21.28 -14.02
N PHE A 259 -5.23 20.12 -14.63
CA PHE A 259 -4.16 19.20 -14.27
C PHE A 259 -2.74 19.81 -14.17
N PRO A 260 -2.29 20.72 -15.07
CA PRO A 260 -0.98 21.33 -14.95
C PRO A 260 -0.79 22.13 -13.65
N GLU A 261 -1.83 22.80 -13.15
CA GLU A 261 -1.80 23.53 -11.90
C GLU A 261 -1.68 22.59 -10.69
N ILE A 262 -2.50 21.51 -10.66
CA ILE A 262 -2.41 20.47 -9.62
C ILE A 262 -1.00 19.86 -9.56
N LEU A 263 -0.44 19.53 -10.73
CA LEU A 263 0.91 18.98 -10.81
C LEU A 263 1.94 19.94 -10.22
N GLN A 264 1.90 21.23 -10.60
CA GLN A 264 2.83 22.25 -10.11
C GLN A 264 2.71 22.44 -8.59
N ILE A 265 1.49 22.49 -8.05
CA ILE A 265 1.26 22.65 -6.60
C ILE A 265 1.76 21.41 -5.85
N ALA A 266 1.46 20.20 -6.34
CA ALA A 266 1.92 18.95 -5.71
C ALA A 266 3.45 18.86 -5.65
N GLU A 267 4.14 19.23 -6.74
CA GLU A 267 5.61 19.28 -6.77
C GLU A 267 6.18 20.38 -5.86
N ALA A 268 5.53 21.55 -5.80
CA ALA A 268 5.93 22.64 -4.90
C ALA A 268 5.77 22.25 -3.41
N LEU A 269 4.72 21.52 -3.04
CA LEU A 269 4.54 20.97 -1.68
C LEU A 269 5.68 20.02 -1.32
N HIS A 270 6.06 19.11 -2.23
CA HIS A 270 7.22 18.25 -2.04
C HIS A 270 8.50 19.03 -1.86
N GLU A 271 8.77 20.02 -2.73
CA GLU A 271 10.00 20.81 -2.65
C GLU A 271 10.08 21.60 -1.35
N LYS A 272 8.97 22.22 -0.93
CA LYS A 272 8.88 22.92 0.35
C LYS A 272 9.22 22.01 1.53
N LYS A 273 8.76 20.76 1.53
CA LYS A 273 9.07 19.80 2.59
C LYS A 273 10.53 19.35 2.56
N VAL A 274 11.10 19.13 1.38
CA VAL A 274 12.53 18.77 1.23
C VAL A 274 13.43 19.93 1.70
N ALA A 275 13.06 21.17 1.38
CA ALA A 275 13.77 22.36 1.86
C ALA A 275 13.71 22.48 3.39
N ALA A 276 12.53 22.29 3.99
CA ALA A 276 12.38 22.32 5.45
C ALA A 276 13.23 21.24 6.15
N ILE A 277 13.39 20.05 5.54
CA ILE A 277 14.28 19.01 6.06
C ILE A 277 15.75 19.44 5.96
N ALA A 278 16.14 20.14 4.88
CA ALA A 278 17.48 20.68 4.74
C ALA A 278 17.77 21.78 5.79
N ASP A 279 16.78 22.65 6.08
CA ASP A 279 16.85 23.65 7.17
C ASP A 279 17.13 22.98 8.52
N MET A 280 16.43 21.86 8.84
CA MET A 280 16.65 21.09 10.07
C MET A 280 18.08 20.51 10.17
N VAL A 281 18.69 20.12 9.04
CA VAL A 281 20.09 19.66 8.98
C VAL A 281 21.02 20.85 9.22
N ASP A 282 20.75 22.00 8.61
CA ASP A 282 21.58 23.20 8.75
C ASP A 282 21.56 23.74 10.18
N GLU A 283 20.40 23.82 10.83
CA GLU A 283 20.25 24.21 12.24
C GLU A 283 21.09 23.33 13.18
N ARG A 284 21.29 22.06 12.81
CA ARG A 284 22.04 21.07 13.58
C ARG A 284 23.41 20.75 12.96
N ARG A 285 23.94 21.56 12.04
CA ARG A 285 25.16 21.27 11.26
C ARG A 285 26.40 21.00 12.09
N GLN A 286 26.47 21.55 13.31
CA GLN A 286 27.60 21.32 14.21
C GLN A 286 27.59 19.89 14.77
N SER A 287 26.43 19.31 14.98
CA SER A 287 26.25 17.98 15.58
C SER A 287 25.95 16.90 14.55
N VAL A 288 25.04 17.13 13.61
CA VAL A 288 24.63 16.12 12.61
C VAL A 288 25.72 15.95 11.57
N LYS A 289 26.22 14.73 11.46
CA LYS A 289 27.24 14.31 10.47
C LYS A 289 26.68 13.33 9.45
N ILE A 290 25.59 12.66 9.80
CA ILE A 290 24.97 11.61 8.99
C ILE A 290 23.46 11.85 8.91
N VAL A 291 22.92 11.77 7.72
CA VAL A 291 21.48 11.69 7.45
C VAL A 291 21.17 10.29 6.92
N LEU A 292 20.40 9.52 7.68
CA LEU A 292 19.97 8.17 7.34
C LEU A 292 18.58 8.23 6.71
N ILE A 293 18.46 7.73 5.48
CA ILE A 293 17.25 7.81 4.68
C ILE A 293 16.75 6.39 4.44
N ALA A 294 15.67 6.02 5.11
CA ALA A 294 15.09 4.69 5.01
C ALA A 294 13.65 4.73 4.52
N GLY A 295 13.19 3.61 4.04
CA GLY A 295 11.82 3.42 3.60
C GLY A 295 11.68 2.16 2.76
N PRO A 296 10.45 1.67 2.58
CA PRO A 296 10.20 0.44 1.86
C PRO A 296 10.57 0.53 0.37
N SER A 297 10.54 -0.62 -0.31
CA SER A 297 10.83 -0.66 -1.74
C SER A 297 9.89 0.27 -2.54
N SER A 298 10.44 0.95 -3.55
CA SER A 298 9.74 1.91 -4.42
C SER A 298 9.11 3.10 -3.67
N SER A 299 9.68 3.50 -2.55
CA SER A 299 9.28 4.72 -1.83
C SER A 299 9.91 6.02 -2.37
N GLY A 300 10.83 5.95 -3.35
CA GLY A 300 11.46 7.14 -3.91
C GLY A 300 12.68 7.65 -3.14
N LYS A 301 13.34 6.78 -2.35
CA LYS A 301 14.52 7.15 -1.53
C LYS A 301 15.64 7.81 -2.33
N THR A 302 15.99 7.23 -3.47
CA THR A 302 17.15 7.68 -4.28
C THR A 302 16.92 9.08 -4.83
N THR A 303 15.74 9.36 -5.38
CA THR A 303 15.40 10.70 -5.88
C THR A 303 15.26 11.71 -4.76
N PHE A 304 14.66 11.33 -3.64
CA PHE A 304 14.59 12.18 -2.45
C PHE A 304 16.01 12.54 -1.95
N THR A 305 16.92 11.57 -1.84
CA THR A 305 18.32 11.80 -1.42
C THR A 305 19.01 12.80 -2.33
N ARG A 306 18.78 12.71 -3.64
CA ARG A 306 19.31 13.67 -4.63
C ARG A 306 18.72 15.06 -4.43
N ARG A 307 17.39 15.19 -4.25
CA ARG A 307 16.72 16.48 -4.00
C ARG A 307 17.21 17.12 -2.70
N LEU A 308 17.25 16.34 -1.60
CA LEU A 308 17.80 16.80 -0.33
C LEU A 308 19.25 17.28 -0.47
N GLY A 309 20.07 16.53 -1.22
CA GLY A 309 21.44 16.91 -1.51
C GLY A 309 21.57 18.27 -2.24
N ILE A 310 20.63 18.61 -3.11
CA ILE A 310 20.58 19.92 -3.77
C ILE A 310 20.25 21.02 -2.73
N GLN A 311 19.24 20.81 -1.89
CA GLN A 311 18.85 21.79 -0.86
C GLN A 311 19.97 22.01 0.18
N LEU A 312 20.68 20.96 0.58
CA LEU A 312 21.84 21.09 1.47
C LEU A 312 22.95 21.94 0.86
N ARG A 313 23.18 21.84 -0.46
CA ARG A 313 24.16 22.71 -1.16
C ARG A 313 23.74 24.18 -1.17
N VAL A 314 22.44 24.48 -1.16
CA VAL A 314 21.93 25.85 -1.01
C VAL A 314 22.36 26.45 0.34
N HIS A 315 22.44 25.63 1.40
CA HIS A 315 22.97 26.00 2.73
C HIS A 315 24.52 25.97 2.81
N GLY A 316 25.22 25.70 1.69
CA GLY A 316 26.67 25.55 1.71
C GLY A 316 27.20 24.24 2.30
N ILE A 317 26.31 23.29 2.61
CA ILE A 317 26.67 21.96 3.09
C ILE A 317 26.96 21.07 1.88
N ARG A 318 28.04 20.29 1.93
CA ARG A 318 28.45 19.37 0.86
C ARG A 318 27.96 17.96 1.16
N PRO A 319 26.88 17.47 0.50
CA PRO A 319 26.41 16.11 0.71
C PRO A 319 27.30 15.09 0.02
N VAL A 320 27.53 13.97 0.69
CA VAL A 320 28.21 12.79 0.16
C VAL A 320 27.23 11.61 0.28
N SER A 321 26.78 11.09 -0.86
CA SER A 321 25.78 10.01 -0.88
C SER A 321 26.43 8.65 -0.87
N ILE A 322 25.89 7.75 -0.03
CA ILE A 322 26.26 6.34 0.07
C ILE A 322 24.96 5.53 -0.04
N SER A 323 24.93 4.54 -0.95
CA SER A 323 23.85 3.55 -1.01
C SER A 323 24.23 2.32 -0.18
N LEU A 324 23.33 1.88 0.68
CA LEU A 324 23.51 0.63 1.42
C LEU A 324 23.52 -0.60 0.50
N ASP A 325 22.86 -0.49 -0.66
CA ASP A 325 22.83 -1.55 -1.66
C ASP A 325 24.24 -1.88 -2.20
N ASP A 326 25.18 -0.94 -2.14
CA ASP A 326 26.57 -1.17 -2.54
C ASP A 326 27.35 -2.04 -1.55
N TYR A 327 26.86 -2.19 -0.32
CA TYR A 327 27.49 -2.98 0.75
C TYR A 327 26.89 -4.38 0.91
N PHE A 328 26.08 -4.88 -0.02
CA PHE A 328 25.64 -6.28 0.01
C PHE A 328 26.83 -7.24 0.04
N LEU A 329 26.71 -8.31 0.81
CA LEU A 329 27.60 -9.47 0.71
C LEU A 329 27.49 -10.09 -0.69
N GLU A 330 28.51 -10.83 -1.12
CA GLU A 330 28.39 -11.61 -2.34
C GLU A 330 27.19 -12.58 -2.23
N ARG A 331 26.48 -12.80 -3.34
CA ARG A 331 25.21 -13.56 -3.35
C ARG A 331 25.32 -14.88 -2.58
N GLU A 332 26.44 -15.61 -2.76
CA GLU A 332 26.68 -16.91 -2.14
C GLU A 332 26.84 -16.82 -0.61
N GLN A 333 27.22 -15.66 -0.09
CA GLN A 333 27.40 -15.38 1.34
C GLN A 333 26.15 -14.80 2.00
N SER A 334 25.13 -14.40 1.19
CA SER A 334 23.89 -13.83 1.72
C SER A 334 23.12 -14.84 2.57
N PRO A 335 22.45 -14.42 3.64
CA PRO A 335 21.61 -15.29 4.46
C PRO A 335 20.51 -15.94 3.63
N LYS A 336 20.00 -17.07 4.11
CA LYS A 336 18.91 -17.79 3.46
C LYS A 336 17.69 -17.84 4.35
N THR A 337 16.51 -17.78 3.73
CA THR A 337 15.23 -18.01 4.39
C THR A 337 15.09 -19.46 4.85
N ALA A 338 14.06 -19.74 5.64
CA ALA A 338 13.73 -21.13 6.04
C ALA A 338 13.41 -22.04 4.82
N THR A 339 13.04 -21.46 3.67
CA THR A 339 12.79 -22.19 2.42
C THR A 339 14.04 -22.40 1.57
N GLY A 340 15.22 -21.89 2.02
CA GLY A 340 16.52 -22.05 1.33
C GLY A 340 16.80 -20.99 0.26
N GLU A 341 15.89 -20.05 0.01
CA GLU A 341 16.08 -18.90 -0.86
C GLU A 341 16.97 -17.82 -0.21
N TYR A 342 17.72 -17.05 -1.00
CA TYR A 342 18.50 -15.93 -0.47
C TYR A 342 17.59 -14.84 0.11
N ASP A 343 17.90 -14.38 1.32
CA ASP A 343 17.19 -13.30 2.01
C ASP A 343 17.95 -11.97 1.88
N PHE A 344 17.71 -11.28 0.78
CA PHE A 344 18.29 -9.95 0.53
C PHE A 344 17.61 -8.82 1.31
N GLU A 345 16.49 -9.10 1.98
CA GLU A 345 15.80 -8.12 2.81
C GLU A 345 16.35 -8.10 4.26
N SER A 346 17.16 -9.07 4.63
CA SER A 346 17.80 -9.13 5.94
C SER A 346 18.93 -8.11 6.07
N ILE A 347 19.07 -7.47 7.24
CA ILE A 347 20.22 -6.60 7.53
C ILE A 347 21.56 -7.37 7.45
N HIS A 348 21.55 -8.67 7.70
CA HIS A 348 22.72 -9.54 7.60
C HIS A 348 23.12 -9.88 6.16
N ALA A 349 22.35 -9.44 5.16
CA ALA A 349 22.77 -9.45 3.77
C ALA A 349 23.79 -8.34 3.46
N LEU A 350 23.94 -7.36 4.37
CA LEU A 350 24.95 -6.31 4.26
C LEU A 350 26.23 -6.68 5.00
N ASP A 351 27.36 -6.25 4.46
CA ASP A 351 28.64 -6.28 5.16
C ASP A 351 28.72 -5.15 6.19
N LEU A 352 28.07 -5.37 7.33
CA LEU A 352 28.01 -4.38 8.41
C LEU A 352 29.40 -4.02 8.98
N ALA A 353 30.34 -4.96 8.95
CA ALA A 353 31.70 -4.73 9.43
C ALA A 353 32.42 -3.72 8.54
N LEU A 354 32.47 -3.97 7.23
CA LEU A 354 33.06 -3.06 6.25
C LEU A 354 32.35 -1.70 6.23
N PHE A 355 31.01 -1.70 6.31
CA PHE A 355 30.24 -0.47 6.33
C PHE A 355 30.59 0.42 7.54
N ASN A 356 30.62 -0.17 8.75
CA ASN A 356 30.97 0.59 9.97
C ASN A 356 32.43 1.01 9.99
N GLU A 357 33.36 0.21 9.47
CA GLU A 357 34.77 0.59 9.31
C GLU A 357 34.89 1.84 8.40
N HIS A 358 34.30 1.80 7.22
CA HIS A 358 34.30 2.95 6.29
C HIS A 358 33.62 4.17 6.92
N LEU A 359 32.54 3.99 7.66
CA LEU A 359 31.83 5.07 8.32
C LEU A 359 32.69 5.78 9.36
N VAL A 360 33.41 5.03 10.21
CA VAL A 360 34.31 5.58 11.22
C VAL A 360 35.47 6.31 10.55
N GLN A 361 36.10 5.74 9.53
CA GLN A 361 37.19 6.34 8.79
C GLN A 361 36.74 7.66 8.11
N LEU A 362 35.57 7.68 7.46
CA LEU A 362 35.02 8.87 6.85
C LEU A 362 34.77 9.97 7.89
N LEU A 363 34.20 9.65 9.04
CA LEU A 363 33.96 10.62 10.11
C LEU A 363 35.27 11.15 10.73
N ALA A 364 36.36 10.38 10.67
CA ALA A 364 37.69 10.82 11.05
C ALA A 364 38.38 11.67 9.96
N GLY A 365 37.75 11.85 8.78
CA GLY A 365 38.31 12.59 7.65
C GLY A 365 39.27 11.76 6.79
N GLU A 366 39.32 10.45 7.00
CA GLU A 366 40.15 9.54 6.22
C GLU A 366 39.49 9.22 4.88
N SER A 367 40.27 8.67 3.96
CA SER A 367 39.81 8.31 2.62
C SER A 367 39.51 6.82 2.55
N VAL A 368 38.32 6.45 2.09
CA VAL A 368 37.89 5.07 1.87
C VAL A 368 37.58 4.79 0.40
N GLU A 369 37.60 3.54 0.00
CA GLU A 369 37.13 3.09 -1.32
C GLU A 369 35.83 2.28 -1.13
N PRO A 370 34.64 2.90 -1.31
CA PRO A 370 33.37 2.19 -1.20
C PRO A 370 33.25 1.10 -2.28
N PRO A 371 32.74 -0.08 -1.94
CA PRO A 371 32.38 -1.07 -2.95
C PRO A 371 31.23 -0.56 -3.83
N ARG A 372 30.99 -1.26 -4.94
CA ARG A 372 29.80 -1.17 -5.76
C ARG A 372 29.24 -2.57 -5.96
N TYR A 373 27.98 -2.79 -5.63
CA TYR A 373 27.37 -4.09 -5.84
C TYR A 373 26.79 -4.21 -7.25
N ASN A 374 27.18 -5.27 -7.96
CA ASN A 374 26.66 -5.60 -9.28
C ASN A 374 25.55 -6.64 -9.15
N PHE A 375 24.29 -6.21 -9.28
CA PHE A 375 23.11 -7.07 -9.14
C PHE A 375 23.01 -8.18 -10.20
N HIS A 376 23.61 -8.01 -11.37
CA HIS A 376 23.62 -9.05 -12.40
C HIS A 376 24.55 -10.21 -12.04
N THR A 377 25.78 -9.88 -11.62
CA THR A 377 26.79 -10.88 -11.25
C THR A 377 26.61 -11.38 -9.81
N GLY A 378 25.96 -10.61 -8.95
CA GLY A 378 25.84 -10.89 -7.52
C GLY A 378 27.15 -10.69 -6.74
N ARG A 379 28.05 -9.85 -7.22
CA ARG A 379 29.39 -9.62 -6.66
C ARG A 379 29.65 -8.14 -6.38
N ARG A 380 30.55 -7.89 -5.46
CA ARG A 380 31.11 -6.56 -5.19
C ARG A 380 32.23 -6.25 -6.15
N GLU A 381 32.28 -5.01 -6.60
CA GLU A 381 33.31 -4.44 -7.46
C GLU A 381 33.91 -3.22 -6.76
N TYR A 382 35.18 -2.94 -6.96
CA TYR A 382 35.86 -1.77 -6.40
C TYR A 382 36.29 -0.86 -7.58
N PRO A 383 35.54 0.23 -7.84
CA PRO A 383 35.79 1.08 -9.03
C PRO A 383 37.03 2.00 -8.91
N GLY A 384 37.80 1.90 -7.84
CA GLY A 384 38.99 2.73 -7.60
C GLY A 384 38.67 4.18 -7.20
N LYS A 385 37.39 4.52 -6.98
CA LYS A 385 36.96 5.86 -6.62
C LYS A 385 37.02 6.04 -5.11
N LYS A 386 37.99 6.85 -4.65
CA LYS A 386 38.11 7.20 -3.23
C LYS A 386 37.08 8.24 -2.81
N LEU A 387 36.53 8.08 -1.63
CA LEU A 387 35.61 8.97 -0.95
C LEU A 387 36.27 9.53 0.31
N GLN A 388 36.15 10.83 0.53
CA GLN A 388 36.65 11.50 1.73
C GLN A 388 35.68 12.61 2.12
N VAL A 389 35.47 12.84 3.41
CA VAL A 389 34.61 13.90 3.93
C VAL A 389 35.41 14.90 4.74
N GLY A 390 35.06 16.17 4.62
CA GLY A 390 35.65 17.28 5.40
C GLY A 390 34.62 17.91 6.35
N PRO A 391 35.01 19.01 7.03
CA PRO A 391 34.16 19.63 8.07
C PRO A 391 32.78 20.09 7.56
N ASP A 392 32.70 20.54 6.31
CA ASP A 392 31.45 21.06 5.69
C ASP A 392 30.66 19.97 4.97
N HIS A 393 31.02 18.70 5.15
CA HIS A 393 30.32 17.58 4.52
C HIS A 393 29.31 16.95 5.47
N VAL A 394 28.26 16.39 4.89
CA VAL A 394 27.30 15.50 5.55
C VAL A 394 27.15 14.23 4.72
N LEU A 395 27.14 13.08 5.38
CA LEU A 395 26.89 11.80 4.74
C LEU A 395 25.38 11.60 4.58
N LEU A 396 24.92 11.38 3.34
CA LEU A 396 23.56 10.94 3.03
C LEU A 396 23.59 9.44 2.75
N ILE A 397 23.07 8.64 3.67
CA ILE A 397 23.09 7.17 3.58
C ILE A 397 21.66 6.72 3.33
N GLU A 398 21.42 6.10 2.17
CA GLU A 398 20.09 5.61 1.80
C GLU A 398 20.06 4.09 1.69
N GLY A 399 18.95 3.50 2.14
CA GLY A 399 18.66 2.08 2.01
C GLY A 399 17.55 1.62 2.96
N ILE A 400 17.09 0.40 2.78
CA ILE A 400 15.95 -0.13 3.56
C ILE A 400 16.25 -0.21 5.06
N HIS A 401 17.51 -0.42 5.46
CA HIS A 401 17.94 -0.58 6.85
C HIS A 401 18.38 0.71 7.55
N GLY A 402 18.21 1.89 6.90
CA GLY A 402 18.72 3.16 7.43
C GLY A 402 18.23 3.53 8.84
N LEU A 403 17.06 3.03 9.26
CA LEU A 403 16.53 3.26 10.62
C LEU A 403 16.88 2.16 11.62
N ASN A 404 17.48 1.05 11.20
CA ASN A 404 17.86 -0.01 12.12
C ASN A 404 19.07 0.44 12.96
N PRO A 405 18.96 0.49 14.31
CA PRO A 405 20.06 0.95 15.17
C PRO A 405 21.37 0.17 14.99
N SER A 406 21.28 -1.11 14.64
CA SER A 406 22.44 -1.99 14.42
C SER A 406 23.30 -1.56 13.23
N LEU A 407 22.72 -0.87 12.24
CA LEU A 407 23.43 -0.42 11.04
C LEU A 407 24.58 0.53 11.37
N THR A 408 24.34 1.47 12.27
CA THR A 408 25.28 2.56 12.59
C THR A 408 25.59 2.62 14.10
N ALA A 409 25.76 1.45 14.73
CA ALA A 409 25.99 1.33 16.18
C ALA A 409 27.23 2.11 16.66
N ALA A 410 28.26 2.24 15.81
CA ALA A 410 29.49 2.96 16.11
C ALA A 410 29.33 4.50 16.18
N VAL A 411 28.20 5.06 15.72
CA VAL A 411 27.99 6.52 15.67
C VAL A 411 26.97 6.94 16.74
N PRO A 412 27.25 8.01 17.53
CA PRO A 412 26.32 8.54 18.52
C PRO A 412 25.00 9.04 17.89
N ARG A 413 23.89 8.89 18.63
CA ARG A 413 22.54 9.26 18.15
C ARG A 413 22.41 10.76 17.80
N ASN A 414 23.06 11.63 18.57
CA ASN A 414 23.04 13.09 18.35
C ASN A 414 23.77 13.53 17.07
N GLN A 415 24.58 12.67 16.47
CA GLN A 415 25.26 12.94 15.20
C GLN A 415 24.44 12.48 13.99
N LYS A 416 23.22 11.95 14.21
CA LYS A 416 22.35 11.39 13.17
C LYS A 416 21.06 12.18 13.03
N LEU A 417 20.58 12.31 11.78
CA LEU A 417 19.19 12.64 11.47
C LEU A 417 18.58 11.44 10.74
N LEU A 418 17.49 10.93 11.25
CA LEU A 418 16.80 9.75 10.71
C LEU A 418 15.55 10.17 9.95
N ILE A 419 15.45 9.80 8.68
CA ILE A 419 14.33 10.14 7.79
C ILE A 419 13.66 8.86 7.32
N TYR A 420 12.35 8.75 7.54
CA TYR A 420 11.53 7.68 6.96
C TYR A 420 10.77 8.20 5.74
N ILE A 421 10.86 7.46 4.62
CA ILE A 421 10.17 7.82 3.37
C ILE A 421 9.19 6.71 2.99
N SER A 422 7.93 7.08 2.79
CA SER A 422 6.92 6.16 2.27
C SER A 422 6.00 6.87 1.28
N ALA A 423 5.43 6.13 0.34
CA ALA A 423 4.43 6.63 -0.60
C ALA A 423 3.04 6.48 0.03
N LEU A 424 2.72 7.32 1.00
CA LEU A 424 1.44 7.30 1.70
C LEU A 424 0.39 7.97 0.82
N THR A 425 -0.53 7.19 0.29
CA THR A 425 -1.52 7.67 -0.68
C THR A 425 -2.45 8.69 -0.05
N GLN A 426 -2.57 9.85 -0.69
CA GLN A 426 -3.39 10.98 -0.25
C GLN A 426 -4.79 10.96 -0.86
N LEU A 427 -4.96 10.19 -1.92
CA LEU A 427 -6.16 10.14 -2.74
C LEU A 427 -6.98 8.90 -2.37
N ALA A 428 -8.28 9.06 -2.19
CA ALA A 428 -9.23 7.95 -2.09
C ALA A 428 -9.90 7.69 -3.43
N ILE A 429 -10.36 6.47 -3.69
CA ILE A 429 -11.23 6.18 -4.84
C ILE A 429 -12.56 6.90 -4.62
N ASP A 430 -13.12 6.72 -3.44
CA ASP A 430 -14.30 7.39 -2.88
C ASP A 430 -14.26 7.27 -1.34
N ASN A 431 -15.24 7.84 -0.61
CA ASN A 431 -15.27 7.85 0.86
C ASN A 431 -15.14 6.45 1.49
N HIS A 432 -15.58 5.39 0.79
CA HIS A 432 -15.59 4.03 1.31
C HIS A 432 -14.48 3.13 0.74
N ASN A 433 -13.75 3.61 -0.27
CA ASN A 433 -12.70 2.84 -0.95
C ASN A 433 -11.38 3.60 -0.95
N ARG A 434 -10.52 3.29 0.00
CA ARG A 434 -9.15 3.85 0.05
C ARG A 434 -8.22 3.19 -0.95
N ILE A 435 -7.12 3.86 -1.24
CA ILE A 435 -6.01 3.31 -2.04
C ILE A 435 -4.92 2.79 -1.09
N PRO A 436 -4.65 1.48 -1.07
CA PRO A 436 -3.59 0.94 -0.24
C PRO A 436 -2.20 1.44 -0.67
N THR A 437 -1.40 1.91 0.27
CA THR A 437 0.02 2.30 0.04
C THR A 437 0.83 1.20 -0.64
N THR A 438 0.49 -0.06 -0.36
CA THR A 438 1.13 -1.22 -0.99
C THR A 438 0.87 -1.30 -2.48
N ASP A 439 -0.31 -0.90 -2.95
CA ASP A 439 -0.68 -0.93 -4.37
C ASP A 439 0.09 0.15 -5.14
N THR A 440 0.15 1.35 -4.59
CA THR A 440 0.94 2.46 -5.14
C THR A 440 2.41 2.05 -5.34
N ARG A 441 3.03 1.46 -4.31
CA ARG A 441 4.43 1.01 -4.38
C ARG A 441 4.63 -0.18 -5.31
N LEU A 442 3.68 -1.10 -5.38
CA LEU A 442 3.73 -2.24 -6.31
C LEU A 442 3.66 -1.77 -7.77
N ILE A 443 2.77 -0.84 -8.07
CA ILE A 443 2.67 -0.24 -9.41
C ILE A 443 3.95 0.52 -9.78
N ARG A 444 4.48 1.37 -8.88
CA ARG A 444 5.78 2.02 -9.05
C ARG A 444 6.88 0.99 -9.35
N ARG A 445 6.90 -0.12 -8.60
CA ARG A 445 7.91 -1.18 -8.77
C ARG A 445 7.77 -1.88 -10.12
N ILE A 446 6.56 -2.24 -10.54
CA ILE A 446 6.30 -2.88 -11.84
C ILE A 446 6.84 -2.00 -12.98
N VAL A 447 6.54 -0.71 -12.95
CA VAL A 447 6.99 0.24 -13.98
C VAL A 447 8.52 0.38 -13.96
N ARG A 448 9.12 0.64 -12.80
CA ARG A 448 10.57 0.79 -12.63
C ARG A 448 11.33 -0.47 -13.03
N ASP A 449 10.92 -1.64 -12.54
CA ASP A 449 11.65 -2.88 -12.75
C ASP A 449 11.61 -3.31 -14.22
N ASN A 450 10.52 -3.01 -14.93
CA ASN A 450 10.43 -3.19 -16.37
C ASN A 450 11.38 -2.24 -17.14
N GLN A 451 11.44 -0.97 -16.77
CA GLN A 451 12.26 0.02 -17.48
C GLN A 451 13.76 -0.11 -17.20
N PHE A 452 14.13 -0.39 -15.94
CA PHE A 452 15.52 -0.23 -15.50
C PHE A 452 16.19 -1.53 -14.99
N ARG A 453 15.42 -2.62 -14.79
CA ARG A 453 15.94 -3.85 -14.18
C ARG A 453 15.70 -5.10 -15.02
N SER A 454 15.14 -4.95 -16.22
CA SER A 454 14.81 -6.04 -17.13
C SER A 454 13.91 -7.13 -16.51
N HIS A 455 13.10 -6.78 -15.51
CA HIS A 455 12.10 -7.66 -14.92
C HIS A 455 10.73 -7.32 -15.50
N ASP A 456 9.99 -8.33 -15.93
CA ASP A 456 8.60 -8.14 -16.34
C ASP A 456 7.64 -8.04 -15.14
N ALA A 457 6.37 -7.70 -15.41
CA ALA A 457 5.38 -7.56 -14.36
C ALA A 457 5.10 -8.87 -13.61
N LEU A 458 5.15 -10.02 -14.29
CA LEU A 458 4.96 -11.34 -13.68
C LEU A 458 6.05 -11.64 -12.65
N GLN A 459 7.32 -11.41 -13.01
CA GLN A 459 8.45 -11.59 -12.11
C GLN A 459 8.33 -10.66 -10.89
N THR A 460 7.94 -9.39 -11.12
CA THR A 460 7.74 -8.43 -10.02
C THR A 460 6.63 -8.88 -9.07
N LEU A 461 5.51 -9.40 -9.58
CA LEU A 461 4.42 -9.93 -8.76
C LEU A 461 4.85 -11.16 -7.96
N LYS A 462 5.63 -12.07 -8.56
CA LYS A 462 6.15 -13.28 -7.87
C LYS A 462 7.04 -12.96 -6.68
N ILE A 463 7.91 -11.97 -6.80
CA ILE A 463 8.82 -11.60 -5.72
C ILE A 463 8.19 -10.68 -4.67
N TRP A 464 7.07 -10.00 -4.98
CA TRP A 464 6.44 -9.02 -4.11
C TRP A 464 6.09 -9.54 -2.70
N PRO A 465 5.55 -10.76 -2.52
CA PRO A 465 5.30 -11.30 -1.19
C PRO A 465 6.56 -11.41 -0.32
N SER A 466 7.72 -11.74 -0.90
CA SER A 466 8.99 -11.79 -0.18
C SER A 466 9.44 -10.39 0.27
N VAL A 467 9.33 -9.41 -0.63
CA VAL A 467 9.62 -7.99 -0.31
C VAL A 467 8.74 -7.52 0.85
N ARG A 468 7.44 -7.82 0.82
CA ARG A 468 6.51 -7.46 1.90
C ARG A 468 6.90 -8.06 3.25
N ARG A 469 7.26 -9.36 3.27
CA ARG A 469 7.77 -9.99 4.52
C ARG A 469 9.03 -9.31 5.04
N GLY A 470 9.95 -8.96 4.14
CA GLY A 470 11.16 -8.22 4.51
C GLY A 470 10.85 -6.85 5.12
N GLU A 471 9.90 -6.11 4.55
CA GLU A 471 9.45 -4.82 5.08
C GLU A 471 8.82 -4.94 6.47
N GLU A 472 7.95 -5.94 6.68
CA GLU A 472 7.30 -6.23 7.97
C GLU A 472 8.30 -6.53 9.08
N VAL A 473 9.42 -7.17 8.77
CA VAL A 473 10.45 -7.56 9.75
C VAL A 473 11.53 -6.48 9.92
N ASN A 474 11.98 -5.86 8.82
CA ASN A 474 13.21 -5.08 8.82
C ASN A 474 13.00 -3.56 8.70
N ILE A 475 11.79 -3.08 8.39
CA ILE A 475 11.56 -1.65 8.14
C ILE A 475 10.50 -1.08 9.09
N PHE A 476 9.29 -1.63 9.08
CA PHE A 476 8.16 -1.06 9.83
C PHE A 476 8.36 -1.04 11.35
N PRO A 477 9.06 -2.00 11.99
CA PRO A 477 9.34 -1.91 13.43
C PRO A 477 10.19 -0.71 13.84
N PHE A 478 10.92 -0.10 12.88
CA PHE A 478 11.81 1.02 13.15
C PHE A 478 11.26 2.37 12.67
N GLN A 479 10.13 2.42 11.97
CA GLN A 479 9.63 3.64 11.32
C GLN A 479 9.38 4.78 12.32
N GLU A 480 8.85 4.49 13.52
CA GLU A 480 8.60 5.48 14.56
C GLU A 480 9.88 6.04 15.21
N GLN A 481 11.06 5.47 14.92
CA GLN A 481 12.36 6.00 15.38
C GLN A 481 12.84 7.18 14.52
N ALA A 482 12.24 7.41 13.36
CA ALA A 482 12.58 8.53 12.50
C ALA A 482 12.40 9.88 13.21
N ASP A 483 13.33 10.82 12.98
CA ASP A 483 13.18 12.22 13.41
C ASP A 483 12.16 12.95 12.53
N VAL A 484 12.11 12.58 11.24
CA VAL A 484 11.24 13.16 10.23
C VAL A 484 10.67 12.06 9.35
N MET A 485 9.39 12.20 9.00
CA MET A 485 8.77 11.39 7.97
C MET A 485 8.48 12.25 6.73
N PHE A 486 8.70 11.67 5.55
CA PHE A 486 8.42 12.29 4.27
C PHE A 486 7.45 11.42 3.47
N ASN A 487 6.30 11.99 3.10
CA ASN A 487 5.39 11.35 2.17
C ASN A 487 5.85 11.61 0.74
N SER A 488 6.22 10.55 0.03
CA SER A 488 6.69 10.62 -1.37
C SER A 488 5.57 10.42 -2.40
N ALA A 489 4.33 10.19 -1.96
CA ALA A 489 3.21 10.05 -2.89
C ALA A 489 2.89 11.40 -3.55
N LEU A 490 2.56 11.34 -4.82
CA LEU A 490 2.04 12.47 -5.59
C LEU A 490 0.60 12.17 -5.98
N ILE A 491 -0.29 13.11 -5.72
CA ILE A 491 -1.73 12.92 -5.94
C ILE A 491 -2.06 12.46 -7.37
N TYR A 492 -1.27 12.87 -8.35
CA TYR A 492 -1.47 12.60 -9.77
C TYR A 492 -0.77 11.34 -10.29
N GLU A 493 0.05 10.66 -9.46
CA GLU A 493 0.99 9.64 -9.94
C GLU A 493 0.31 8.42 -10.56
N MET A 494 -0.85 7.98 -10.04
CA MET A 494 -1.57 6.84 -10.59
C MET A 494 -2.12 7.15 -11.99
N ALA A 495 -2.56 8.39 -12.24
CA ALA A 495 -2.99 8.84 -13.55
C ALA A 495 -1.85 8.80 -14.59
N VAL A 496 -0.62 9.11 -14.17
CA VAL A 496 0.58 8.99 -15.02
C VAL A 496 1.03 7.54 -15.16
N LEU A 497 1.09 6.77 -14.05
CA LEU A 497 1.62 5.41 -14.06
C LEU A 497 0.72 4.41 -14.79
N ARG A 498 -0.60 4.68 -14.90
CA ARG A 498 -1.57 3.82 -15.58
C ARG A 498 -1.10 3.43 -16.98
N GLN A 499 -0.67 4.38 -17.80
CA GLN A 499 -0.26 4.13 -19.19
C GLN A 499 0.96 3.22 -19.32
N TYR A 500 1.81 3.16 -18.28
CA TYR A 500 2.97 2.26 -18.25
C TYR A 500 2.60 0.90 -17.66
N ALA A 501 1.82 0.88 -16.58
CA ALA A 501 1.53 -0.34 -15.83
C ALA A 501 0.46 -1.21 -16.46
N GLU A 502 -0.64 -0.62 -17.01
CA GLU A 502 -1.76 -1.38 -17.57
C GLU A 502 -1.32 -2.31 -18.73
N PRO A 503 -0.50 -1.89 -19.71
CA PRO A 503 0.00 -2.78 -20.75
C PRO A 503 0.92 -3.90 -20.25
N LEU A 504 1.64 -3.69 -19.16
CA LEU A 504 2.51 -4.70 -18.55
C LEU A 504 1.69 -5.77 -17.82
N LEU A 505 0.68 -5.34 -17.07
CA LEU A 505 -0.25 -6.23 -16.36
C LEU A 505 -1.11 -7.05 -17.31
N ALA A 506 -1.51 -6.47 -18.45
CA ALA A 506 -2.33 -7.14 -19.47
C ALA A 506 -1.62 -8.36 -20.14
N LYS A 507 -0.30 -8.47 -20.02
CA LYS A 507 0.46 -9.62 -20.52
C LYS A 507 0.34 -10.87 -19.63
N ILE A 508 -0.15 -10.72 -18.40
CA ILE A 508 -0.30 -11.82 -17.45
C ILE A 508 -1.63 -12.52 -17.71
N THR A 509 -1.57 -13.79 -18.12
CA THR A 509 -2.72 -14.61 -18.53
C THR A 509 -3.28 -15.42 -17.34
N PRO A 510 -4.52 -15.96 -17.43
CA PRO A 510 -5.13 -16.76 -16.36
C PRO A 510 -4.38 -18.05 -15.98
N GLU A 511 -3.38 -18.45 -16.78
CA GLU A 511 -2.53 -19.62 -16.49
C GLU A 511 -1.62 -19.41 -15.26
N TYR A 512 -1.37 -18.15 -14.89
CA TYR A 512 -0.52 -17.78 -13.76
C TYR A 512 -1.35 -17.43 -12.52
N PRO A 513 -0.97 -17.90 -11.31
CA PRO A 513 -1.61 -17.50 -10.06
C PRO A 513 -1.64 -15.98 -9.84
N GLU A 514 -0.62 -15.28 -10.33
CA GLU A 514 -0.46 -13.83 -10.25
C GLU A 514 -1.49 -13.05 -11.08
N TYR A 515 -2.24 -13.73 -11.96
CA TYR A 515 -3.33 -13.15 -12.74
C TYR A 515 -4.40 -12.49 -11.84
N LEU A 516 -4.68 -13.09 -10.68
CA LEU A 516 -5.59 -12.53 -9.70
C LEU A 516 -5.17 -11.10 -9.32
N GLU A 517 -3.91 -10.91 -8.97
CA GLU A 517 -3.38 -9.61 -8.56
C GLU A 517 -3.23 -8.66 -9.75
N ALA A 518 -2.78 -9.15 -10.91
CA ALA A 518 -2.70 -8.36 -12.13
C ALA A 518 -4.07 -7.81 -12.55
N ARG A 519 -5.12 -8.64 -12.52
CA ARG A 519 -6.50 -8.23 -12.81
C ARG A 519 -7.02 -7.20 -11.80
N ARG A 520 -6.72 -7.40 -10.51
CA ARG A 520 -7.08 -6.47 -9.45
C ARG A 520 -6.44 -5.10 -9.69
N LEU A 521 -5.13 -5.04 -9.91
CA LEU A 521 -4.40 -3.79 -10.15
C LEU A 521 -4.85 -3.10 -11.44
N THR A 522 -5.11 -3.85 -12.52
CA THR A 522 -5.66 -3.29 -13.75
C THR A 522 -7.02 -2.65 -13.50
N GLY A 523 -7.89 -3.36 -12.77
CA GLY A 523 -9.19 -2.83 -12.41
C GLY A 523 -9.10 -1.58 -11.53
N PHE A 524 -8.15 -1.52 -10.61
CA PHE A 524 -7.85 -0.33 -9.80
C PHE A 524 -7.39 0.85 -10.68
N LEU A 525 -6.41 0.65 -11.56
CA LEU A 525 -5.88 1.69 -12.43
C LEU A 525 -6.93 2.30 -13.36
N ARG A 526 -7.95 1.54 -13.74
CA ARG A 526 -9.04 2.01 -14.60
C ARG A 526 -10.00 3.01 -13.97
N HIS A 527 -9.87 3.30 -12.67
CA HIS A 527 -10.56 4.42 -12.05
C HIS A 527 -9.93 5.78 -12.43
N PHE A 528 -8.66 5.79 -12.81
CA PHE A 528 -7.93 7.01 -13.15
C PHE A 528 -7.99 7.28 -14.66
N ARG A 529 -8.17 8.51 -15.05
CA ARG A 529 -7.85 8.96 -16.42
C ARG A 529 -6.34 9.04 -16.60
N MET A 530 -5.86 8.79 -17.80
CA MET A 530 -4.44 8.90 -18.12
C MET A 530 -4.01 10.36 -18.19
N ALA A 531 -2.92 10.69 -17.50
CA ALA A 531 -2.30 12.01 -17.51
C ALA A 531 -1.02 12.02 -18.37
N PRO A 532 -0.72 13.14 -19.07
CA PRO A 532 0.46 13.25 -19.91
C PRO A 532 1.77 13.15 -19.09
N PRO A 533 2.69 12.20 -19.37
CA PRO A 533 3.93 12.03 -18.63
C PRO A 533 4.94 13.15 -18.92
N ASP A 534 4.82 13.82 -20.06
CA ASP A 534 5.74 14.89 -20.48
C ASP A 534 5.66 16.13 -19.58
N LEU A 535 4.51 16.32 -18.91
CA LEU A 535 4.34 17.41 -17.95
C LEU A 535 5.06 17.17 -16.62
N VAL A 536 5.44 15.93 -16.31
CA VAL A 536 6.11 15.58 -15.06
C VAL A 536 7.53 16.18 -15.06
N PRO A 537 7.89 17.03 -14.08
CA PRO A 537 9.21 17.65 -14.03
C PRO A 537 10.36 16.63 -13.94
N ALA A 538 11.52 16.94 -14.50
CA ALA A 538 12.70 16.09 -14.43
C ALA A 538 13.21 15.84 -12.99
N THR A 539 12.84 16.73 -12.06
CA THR A 539 13.18 16.63 -10.64
C THR A 539 12.14 15.86 -9.81
N SER A 540 11.00 15.48 -10.41
CA SER A 540 9.95 14.74 -9.73
C SER A 540 10.44 13.39 -9.22
N ILE A 541 9.92 12.97 -8.04
CA ILE A 541 10.13 11.61 -7.53
C ILE A 541 9.58 10.56 -8.53
N LEU A 542 8.55 10.90 -9.27
CA LEU A 542 7.95 10.00 -10.24
C LEU A 542 8.92 9.60 -11.36
N ARG A 543 9.91 10.44 -11.69
CA ARG A 543 10.96 10.15 -12.67
C ARG A 543 11.86 8.95 -12.29
N GLU A 544 11.94 8.59 -11.02
CA GLU A 544 12.62 7.35 -10.59
C GLU A 544 11.98 6.09 -11.22
N PHE A 545 10.71 6.19 -11.60
CA PHE A 545 9.92 5.05 -12.10
C PHE A 545 9.67 5.13 -13.61
N ILE A 546 9.41 6.33 -14.15
CA ILE A 546 9.05 6.51 -15.56
C ILE A 546 10.22 6.97 -16.45
N GLY A 547 11.36 7.35 -15.90
CA GLY A 547 12.52 7.84 -16.65
C GLY A 547 12.54 9.33 -16.94
#